data_51746f425a1b4d39c2459b1b5dbf6aec
#
_entry.id   51746f425a1b4d39c2459b1b5dbf6aec
#
_cell.length_a   1.000
_cell.length_b   1.000
_cell.length_c   1.000
_cell.angle_alpha   90.00
_cell.angle_beta   90.00
_cell.angle_gamma   90.00
#
_symmetry.space_group_name_H-M   'P 1'
#
loop_
_entity.id
_entity.type
_entity.pdbx_description
1 polymer ?
#
loop_
_entity_poly.entity_id
_entity_poly.type
_entity_poly.pdbx_seq_one_letter_code
_entity_poly.pdbx_strand_id
1 'polypeptide(L)'
;GDKGSTQIYADKAIRVDKDDLVVQSYGDIDELNSHIGLLAASVPKQHRAQLHTIQRNLFQAGFAISASSTLTLSDIESLESLIDELTNQMPPNTSFVLPGGSEGAAQAHVCRAVCRRAERAVISLAKHYDVPEVVHAYLNRLSDFLFTFARFLNIEAGVDEVAV
;
A
#
# COMPACT_ATOMS: atom_id res chain seq x y z
N GLY A 1 8.60 -11.75 -20.90
CA GLY A 1 8.29 -11.92 -22.24
C GLY A 1 7.21 -12.96 -22.55
N ASP A 2 6.99 -13.20 -23.78
CA ASP A 2 5.87 -14.05 -24.28
C ASP A 2 6.06 -15.54 -23.97
N LYS A 3 7.25 -15.94 -23.52
CA LYS A 3 7.62 -17.32 -23.21
C LYS A 3 7.51 -17.69 -21.72
N GLY A 4 6.77 -16.89 -20.92
CA GLY A 4 6.54 -17.16 -19.52
C GLY A 4 7.66 -16.70 -18.57
N SER A 5 8.61 -15.90 -19.05
CA SER A 5 9.65 -15.30 -18.20
C SER A 5 9.65 -13.78 -18.32
N THR A 6 10.14 -13.10 -17.31
CA THR A 6 10.22 -11.64 -17.25
C THR A 6 11.54 -11.20 -16.61
N GLN A 7 11.91 -9.93 -16.83
CA GLN A 7 13.06 -9.31 -16.20
C GLN A 7 12.61 -8.63 -14.91
N ILE A 8 13.38 -8.80 -13.84
CA ILE A 8 13.17 -8.09 -12.57
C ILE A 8 14.19 -6.98 -12.42
N TYR A 9 13.83 -5.95 -11.62
CA TYR A 9 14.76 -4.92 -11.20
C TYR A 9 15.72 -5.51 -10.15
N ALA A 10 17.02 -5.48 -10.47
CA ALA A 10 18.10 -5.98 -9.60
C ALA A 10 19.35 -5.18 -9.89
N ASP A 11 20.43 -5.40 -9.11
CA ASP A 11 21.74 -4.77 -9.38
C ASP A 11 22.30 -5.11 -10.76
N LYS A 12 21.84 -6.20 -11.33
CA LYS A 12 21.99 -6.56 -12.74
C LYS A 12 20.72 -7.22 -13.25
N ALA A 13 20.48 -7.12 -14.56
CA ALA A 13 19.30 -7.72 -15.18
C ALA A 13 19.28 -9.23 -14.98
N ILE A 14 18.20 -9.71 -14.38
CA ILE A 14 17.94 -11.14 -14.13
C ILE A 14 16.58 -11.47 -14.73
N ARG A 15 16.49 -12.60 -15.43
CA ARG A 15 15.22 -13.13 -15.90
C ARG A 15 14.81 -14.28 -15.01
N VAL A 16 13.52 -14.29 -14.64
CA VAL A 16 12.87 -15.32 -13.79
C VAL A 16 11.56 -15.75 -14.44
N ASP A 17 11.03 -16.89 -14.01
CA ASP A 17 9.71 -17.33 -14.45
C ASP A 17 8.63 -16.38 -13.91
N LYS A 18 7.57 -16.17 -14.69
CA LYS A 18 6.50 -15.21 -14.34
C LYS A 18 5.68 -15.63 -13.12
N ASP A 19 5.69 -16.89 -12.76
CA ASP A 19 5.02 -17.43 -11.56
C ASP A 19 5.92 -17.49 -10.33
N ASP A 20 7.16 -17.02 -10.41
CA ASP A 20 8.07 -16.94 -9.27
C ASP A 20 7.50 -16.02 -8.19
N LEU A 21 7.76 -16.33 -6.91
CA LEU A 21 7.29 -15.52 -5.78
C LEU A 21 7.79 -14.07 -5.85
N VAL A 22 8.98 -13.84 -6.38
CA VAL A 22 9.51 -12.49 -6.60
C VAL A 22 8.61 -11.71 -7.56
N VAL A 23 8.23 -12.33 -8.67
CA VAL A 23 7.35 -11.71 -9.69
C VAL A 23 5.95 -11.48 -9.14
N GLN A 24 5.41 -12.42 -8.35
CA GLN A 24 4.13 -12.24 -7.68
C GLN A 24 4.14 -11.05 -6.71
N SER A 25 5.21 -10.92 -5.92
CA SER A 25 5.36 -9.81 -4.99
C SER A 25 5.45 -8.46 -5.71
N TYR A 26 6.23 -8.39 -6.79
CA TYR A 26 6.27 -7.18 -7.64
C TYR A 26 4.90 -6.88 -8.24
N GLY A 27 4.21 -7.89 -8.74
CA GLY A 27 2.88 -7.72 -9.34
C GLY A 27 1.85 -7.21 -8.34
N ASP A 28 1.86 -7.74 -7.13
CA ASP A 28 0.94 -7.31 -6.08
C ASP A 28 1.25 -5.87 -5.61
N ILE A 29 2.52 -5.51 -5.51
CA ILE A 29 2.94 -4.13 -5.19
C ILE A 29 2.55 -3.18 -6.32
N ASP A 30 2.73 -3.59 -7.57
CA ASP A 30 2.34 -2.79 -8.74
C ASP A 30 0.82 -2.58 -8.79
N GLU A 31 0.04 -3.62 -8.54
CA GLU A 31 -1.42 -3.53 -8.46
C GLU A 31 -1.84 -2.55 -7.35
N LEU A 32 -1.26 -2.67 -6.16
CA LEU A 32 -1.49 -1.75 -5.07
C LEU A 32 -1.17 -0.31 -5.48
N ASN A 33 -0.02 -0.11 -6.10
CA ASN A 33 0.41 1.22 -6.54
C ASN A 33 -0.56 1.83 -7.56
N SER A 34 -1.06 1.01 -8.47
CA SER A 34 -2.06 1.44 -9.47
C SER A 34 -3.40 1.81 -8.81
N HIS A 35 -3.84 1.05 -7.81
CA HIS A 35 -5.02 1.41 -7.01
C HIS A 35 -4.81 2.70 -6.20
N ILE A 36 -3.62 2.94 -5.66
CA ILE A 36 -3.30 4.22 -5.00
C ILE A 36 -3.39 5.38 -6.00
N GLY A 37 -2.95 5.18 -7.25
CA GLY A 37 -3.12 6.17 -8.32
C GLY A 37 -4.59 6.47 -8.61
N LEU A 38 -5.43 5.46 -8.65
CA LEU A 38 -6.88 5.63 -8.80
C LEU A 38 -7.49 6.37 -7.60
N LEU A 39 -7.05 6.03 -6.38
CA LEU A 39 -7.43 6.74 -5.16
C LEU A 39 -7.06 8.23 -5.25
N ALA A 40 -5.83 8.54 -5.68
CA ALA A 40 -5.38 9.92 -5.85
C ALA A 40 -6.26 10.72 -6.82
N ALA A 41 -6.79 10.08 -7.85
CA ALA A 41 -7.73 10.69 -8.79
C ALA A 41 -9.14 10.89 -8.21
N SER A 42 -9.49 10.15 -7.15
CA SER A 42 -10.82 10.12 -6.55
C SER A 42 -10.98 10.97 -5.29
N VAL A 43 -9.91 11.59 -4.81
CA VAL A 43 -9.89 12.36 -3.56
C VAL A 43 -9.67 13.84 -3.82
N PRO A 44 -9.99 14.74 -2.84
CA PRO A 44 -9.66 16.15 -2.92
C PRO A 44 -8.15 16.37 -3.18
N LYS A 45 -7.84 17.41 -3.92
CA LYS A 45 -6.48 17.71 -4.39
C LYS A 45 -5.44 17.79 -3.26
N GLN A 46 -5.84 18.28 -2.07
CA GLN A 46 -4.92 18.41 -0.94
C GLN A 46 -4.32 17.08 -0.47
N HIS A 47 -4.92 15.95 -0.81
CA HIS A 47 -4.42 14.63 -0.43
C HIS A 47 -3.49 14.00 -1.48
N ARG A 48 -3.40 14.56 -2.69
CA ARG A 48 -2.67 13.92 -3.80
C ARG A 48 -1.17 13.83 -3.58
N ALA A 49 -0.56 14.90 -3.06
CA ALA A 49 0.90 14.92 -2.83
C ALA A 49 1.34 13.79 -1.89
N GLN A 50 0.57 13.57 -0.85
CA GLN A 50 0.79 12.50 0.13
C GLN A 50 0.67 11.11 -0.51
N LEU A 51 -0.34 10.89 -1.34
CA LEU A 51 -0.53 9.64 -2.06
C LEU A 51 0.57 9.40 -3.10
N HIS A 52 1.04 10.44 -3.77
CA HIS A 52 2.19 10.35 -4.67
C HIS A 52 3.48 9.95 -3.92
N THR A 53 3.68 10.45 -2.71
CA THR A 53 4.81 10.02 -1.87
C THR A 53 4.71 8.53 -1.56
N ILE A 54 3.52 8.04 -1.22
CA ILE A 54 3.28 6.61 -0.98
C ILE A 54 3.57 5.80 -2.25
N GLN A 55 3.16 6.27 -3.43
CA GLN A 55 3.46 5.60 -4.70
C GLN A 55 4.95 5.49 -4.97
N ARG A 56 5.73 6.54 -4.69
CA ARG A 56 7.19 6.50 -4.80
C ARG A 56 7.80 5.51 -3.82
N ASN A 57 7.29 5.45 -2.60
CA ASN A 57 7.76 4.50 -1.60
C ASN A 57 7.41 3.05 -1.97
N LEU A 58 6.30 2.81 -2.65
CA LEU A 58 5.96 1.48 -3.16
C LEU A 58 6.93 1.02 -4.25
N PHE A 59 7.42 1.93 -5.12
CA PHE A 59 8.53 1.61 -6.03
C PHE A 59 9.79 1.24 -5.25
N GLN A 60 10.12 1.97 -4.19
CA GLN A 60 11.27 1.66 -3.34
C GLN A 60 11.11 0.33 -2.62
N ALA A 61 9.88 -0.02 -2.18
CA ALA A 61 9.60 -1.33 -1.62
C ALA A 61 9.87 -2.46 -2.64
N GLY A 62 9.46 -2.27 -3.89
CA GLY A 62 9.76 -3.19 -4.98
C GLY A 62 11.25 -3.33 -5.22
N PHE A 63 11.98 -2.21 -5.30
CA PHE A 63 13.44 -2.24 -5.50
C PHE A 63 14.16 -2.94 -4.36
N ALA A 64 13.70 -2.79 -3.11
CA ALA A 64 14.30 -3.41 -1.94
C ALA A 64 14.25 -4.94 -1.96
N ILE A 65 13.35 -5.54 -2.74
CA ILE A 65 13.22 -7.00 -2.85
C ILE A 65 14.42 -7.62 -3.54
N SER A 66 15.00 -6.94 -4.54
CA SER A 66 16.02 -7.52 -5.40
C SER A 66 17.22 -6.60 -5.67
N ALA A 67 17.21 -5.39 -5.09
CA ALA A 67 18.25 -4.39 -5.32
C ALA A 67 18.31 -3.41 -4.13
N SER A 68 19.09 -2.35 -4.29
CA SER A 68 19.16 -1.26 -3.32
C SER A 68 17.92 -0.36 -3.40
N SER A 69 17.53 0.20 -2.27
CA SER A 69 16.36 1.05 -2.16
C SER A 69 16.61 2.17 -1.14
N THR A 70 15.85 3.25 -1.26
CA THR A 70 15.86 4.36 -0.31
C THR A 70 14.79 4.21 0.79
N LEU A 71 14.02 3.13 0.77
CA LEU A 71 13.00 2.87 1.80
C LEU A 71 13.64 2.65 3.16
N THR A 72 13.20 3.40 4.16
CA THR A 72 13.78 3.39 5.51
C THR A 72 12.71 3.40 6.58
N LEU A 73 13.12 3.22 7.84
CA LEU A 73 12.27 3.36 9.01
C LEU A 73 11.58 4.74 9.06
N SER A 74 12.24 5.78 8.59
CA SER A 74 11.65 7.13 8.52
C SER A 74 10.36 7.18 7.69
N ASP A 75 10.28 6.40 6.62
CA ASP A 75 9.07 6.32 5.79
C ASP A 75 7.92 5.65 6.55
N ILE A 76 8.22 4.64 7.36
CA ILE A 76 7.24 3.99 8.25
C ILE A 76 6.75 4.97 9.32
N GLU A 77 7.66 5.69 9.96
CA GLU A 77 7.33 6.70 10.97
C GLU A 77 6.46 7.81 10.39
N SER A 78 6.69 8.19 9.14
CA SER A 78 5.84 9.17 8.43
C SER A 78 4.40 8.67 8.29
N LEU A 79 4.20 7.40 7.96
CA LEU A 79 2.85 6.80 7.92
C LEU A 79 2.21 6.78 9.31
N GLU A 80 2.97 6.43 10.34
CA GLU A 80 2.47 6.42 11.73
C GLU A 80 2.03 7.81 12.17
N SER A 81 2.80 8.85 11.83
CA SER A 81 2.44 10.24 12.11
C SER A 81 1.16 10.66 11.40
N LEU A 82 0.97 10.25 10.15
CA LEU A 82 -0.24 10.53 9.39
C LEU A 82 -1.45 9.82 10.01
N ILE A 83 -1.30 8.58 10.43
CA ILE A 83 -2.36 7.82 11.12
C ILE A 83 -2.79 8.57 12.39
N ASP A 84 -1.83 8.98 13.20
CA ASP A 84 -2.10 9.70 14.45
C ASP A 84 -2.79 11.05 14.19
N GLU A 85 -2.31 11.80 13.22
CA GLU A 85 -2.89 13.08 12.83
C GLU A 85 -4.35 12.94 12.39
N LEU A 86 -4.66 11.96 11.55
CA LEU A 86 -6.03 11.71 11.09
C LEU A 86 -6.91 11.19 12.22
N THR A 87 -6.39 10.27 13.02
CA THR A 87 -7.13 9.67 14.15
C THR A 87 -7.53 10.73 15.17
N ASN A 88 -6.67 11.70 15.43
CA ASN A 88 -6.95 12.80 16.38
C ASN A 88 -8.07 13.73 15.89
N GLN A 89 -8.41 13.70 14.60
CA GLN A 89 -9.46 14.50 14.01
C GLN A 89 -10.80 13.77 13.92
N MET A 90 -10.86 12.52 14.36
CA MET A 90 -12.04 11.66 14.21
C MET A 90 -12.54 11.15 15.56
N PRO A 91 -13.85 10.88 15.67
CA PRO A 91 -14.36 10.16 16.84
C PRO A 91 -13.80 8.74 16.91
N PRO A 92 -13.68 8.14 18.11
CA PRO A 92 -13.20 6.78 18.26
C PRO A 92 -14.02 5.79 17.44
N ASN A 93 -13.36 4.81 16.84
CA ASN A 93 -14.04 3.70 16.16
C ASN A 93 -14.40 2.65 17.21
N THR A 94 -15.70 2.41 17.39
CA THR A 94 -16.24 1.50 18.40
C THR A 94 -16.84 0.22 17.81
N SER A 95 -16.89 0.08 16.49
CA SER A 95 -17.49 -1.08 15.82
C SER A 95 -16.84 -1.32 14.46
N PHE A 96 -17.04 -2.53 13.93
CA PHE A 96 -16.71 -2.80 12.54
C PHE A 96 -17.63 -2.00 11.62
N VAL A 97 -17.06 -1.51 10.52
CA VAL A 97 -17.80 -0.78 9.50
C VAL A 97 -17.76 -1.52 8.18
N LEU A 98 -18.80 -1.37 7.37
CA LEU A 98 -18.80 -1.89 6.00
C LEU A 98 -17.79 -1.08 5.17
N PRO A 99 -16.92 -1.77 4.41
CA PRO A 99 -16.01 -1.08 3.48
C PRO A 99 -16.81 -0.36 2.40
N GLY A 100 -16.73 0.97 2.37
CA GLY A 100 -17.53 1.74 1.41
C GLY A 100 -17.76 3.18 1.88
N GLY A 101 -18.79 3.78 1.36
CA GLY A 101 -19.17 5.17 1.62
C GLY A 101 -18.95 6.05 0.41
N SER A 102 -18.24 7.17 0.56
CA SER A 102 -17.85 8.00 -0.57
C SER A 102 -16.96 7.22 -1.56
N GLU A 103 -16.87 7.70 -2.80
CA GLU A 103 -16.01 7.05 -3.82
C GLU A 103 -14.56 6.93 -3.34
N GLY A 104 -14.00 8.01 -2.80
CA GLY A 104 -12.63 8.01 -2.26
C GLY A 104 -12.46 7.02 -1.11
N ALA A 105 -13.42 6.96 -0.17
CA ALA A 105 -13.38 6.02 0.93
C ALA A 105 -13.48 4.56 0.45
N ALA A 106 -14.35 4.28 -0.49
CA ALA A 106 -14.49 2.95 -1.09
C ALA A 106 -13.19 2.52 -1.78
N GLN A 107 -12.57 3.42 -2.55
CA GLN A 107 -11.27 3.16 -3.18
C GLN A 107 -10.16 2.92 -2.14
N ALA A 108 -10.13 3.69 -1.06
CA ALA A 108 -9.16 3.50 0.02
C ALA A 108 -9.32 2.12 0.68
N HIS A 109 -10.53 1.64 0.84
CA HIS A 109 -10.78 0.28 1.35
C HIS A 109 -10.30 -0.80 0.38
N VAL A 110 -10.48 -0.62 -0.92
CA VAL A 110 -9.90 -1.53 -1.93
C VAL A 110 -8.38 -1.54 -1.82
N CYS A 111 -7.75 -0.37 -1.78
CA CYS A 111 -6.31 -0.24 -1.58
C CYS A 111 -5.83 -0.97 -0.31
N ARG A 112 -6.56 -0.83 0.79
CA ARG A 112 -6.27 -1.51 2.05
C ARG A 112 -6.25 -3.03 1.87
N ALA A 113 -7.26 -3.59 1.23
CA ALA A 113 -7.37 -5.03 1.02
C ALA A 113 -6.27 -5.55 0.09
N VAL A 114 -5.98 -4.84 -0.99
CA VAL A 114 -4.88 -5.17 -1.92
C VAL A 114 -3.53 -5.05 -1.22
N CYS A 115 -3.33 -4.02 -0.37
CA CYS A 115 -2.13 -3.83 0.42
C CYS A 115 -1.86 -5.03 1.35
N ARG A 116 -2.89 -5.54 2.00
CA ARG A 116 -2.79 -6.72 2.87
C ARG A 116 -2.41 -7.97 2.08
N ARG A 117 -2.88 -8.12 0.84
CA ARG A 117 -2.46 -9.21 -0.04
C ARG A 117 -1.00 -9.06 -0.46
N ALA A 118 -0.56 -7.85 -0.82
CA ALA A 118 0.85 -7.57 -1.12
C ALA A 118 1.75 -7.88 0.07
N GLU A 119 1.36 -7.51 1.28
CA GLU A 119 2.08 -7.86 2.51
C GLU A 119 2.22 -9.38 2.67
N ARG A 120 1.12 -10.14 2.50
CA ARG A 120 1.18 -11.60 2.58
C ARG A 120 2.13 -12.20 1.54
N ALA A 121 2.14 -11.67 0.33
CA ALA A 121 3.06 -12.11 -0.73
C ALA A 121 4.52 -11.88 -0.34
N VAL A 122 4.83 -10.73 0.22
CA VAL A 122 6.18 -10.39 0.70
C VAL A 122 6.59 -11.27 1.87
N ILE A 123 5.69 -11.56 2.81
CA ILE A 123 5.96 -12.46 3.93
C ILE A 123 6.27 -13.89 3.42
N SER A 124 5.52 -14.38 2.43
CA SER A 124 5.82 -15.67 1.81
C SER A 124 7.16 -15.66 1.10
N LEU A 125 7.48 -14.59 0.38
CA LEU A 125 8.77 -14.42 -0.28
C LEU A 125 9.93 -14.43 0.71
N ALA A 126 9.77 -13.78 1.86
CA ALA A 126 10.81 -13.67 2.88
C ALA A 126 11.18 -15.01 3.53
N LYS A 127 10.37 -16.05 3.35
CA LYS A 127 10.72 -17.41 3.79
C LYS A 127 11.78 -18.07 2.92
N HIS A 128 11.97 -17.59 1.71
CA HIS A 128 12.85 -18.20 0.70
C HIS A 128 13.96 -17.25 0.22
N TYR A 129 13.82 -15.96 0.45
CA TYR A 129 14.75 -14.92 0.00
C TYR A 129 15.03 -13.96 1.15
N ASP A 130 16.17 -13.29 1.09
CA ASP A 130 16.55 -12.26 2.08
C ASP A 130 15.88 -10.93 1.70
N VAL A 131 14.68 -10.72 2.24
CA VAL A 131 13.91 -9.49 2.04
C VAL A 131 14.05 -8.59 3.27
N PRO A 132 14.45 -7.32 3.10
CA PRO A 132 14.54 -6.40 4.24
C PRO A 132 13.21 -6.26 4.98
N GLU A 133 13.25 -6.30 6.30
CA GLU A 133 12.03 -6.19 7.15
C GLU A 133 11.24 -4.91 6.89
N VAL A 134 11.90 -3.82 6.48
CA VAL A 134 11.26 -2.54 6.19
C VAL A 134 10.18 -2.67 5.10
N VAL A 135 10.31 -3.65 4.20
CA VAL A 135 9.34 -3.83 3.10
C VAL A 135 7.98 -4.23 3.63
N HIS A 136 7.91 -5.33 4.40
CA HIS A 136 6.60 -5.77 4.92
C HIS A 136 6.11 -4.85 6.04
N ALA A 137 7.02 -4.25 6.83
CA ALA A 137 6.64 -3.28 7.85
C ALA A 137 5.99 -2.04 7.23
N TYR A 138 6.52 -1.55 6.11
CA TYR A 138 5.91 -0.45 5.36
C TYR A 138 4.50 -0.82 4.87
N LEU A 139 4.35 -1.98 4.24
CA LEU A 139 3.04 -2.45 3.76
C LEU A 139 2.03 -2.61 4.92
N ASN A 140 2.47 -3.10 6.06
CA ASN A 140 1.63 -3.21 7.25
C ASN A 140 1.11 -1.84 7.71
N ARG A 141 1.99 -0.86 7.86
CA ARG A 141 1.61 0.49 8.27
C ARG A 141 0.75 1.18 7.20
N LEU A 142 1.04 0.92 5.92
CA LEU A 142 0.24 1.46 4.83
C LEU A 142 -1.20 0.93 4.88
N SER A 143 -1.41 -0.33 5.19
CA SER A 143 -2.78 -0.86 5.33
C SER A 143 -3.54 -0.18 6.48
N ASP A 144 -2.87 0.09 7.60
CA ASP A 144 -3.45 0.83 8.73
C ASP A 144 -3.77 2.27 8.33
N PHE A 145 -2.86 2.93 7.62
CA PHE A 145 -3.10 4.26 7.09
C PHE A 145 -4.33 4.29 6.16
N LEU A 146 -4.43 3.33 5.25
CA LEU A 146 -5.54 3.27 4.28
C LEU A 146 -6.89 3.06 4.96
N PHE A 147 -6.94 2.25 6.02
CA PHE A 147 -8.15 2.12 6.83
C PHE A 147 -8.54 3.45 7.48
N THR A 148 -7.60 4.11 8.12
CA THR A 148 -7.82 5.40 8.78
C THR A 148 -8.20 6.48 7.77
N PHE A 149 -7.53 6.49 6.61
CA PHE A 149 -7.82 7.43 5.54
C PHE A 149 -9.21 7.24 4.93
N ALA A 150 -9.65 5.99 4.77
CA ALA A 150 -10.99 5.69 4.29
C ALA A 150 -12.06 6.30 5.23
N ARG A 151 -11.90 6.14 6.53
CA ARG A 151 -12.79 6.74 7.52
C ARG A 151 -12.77 8.25 7.46
N PHE A 152 -11.57 8.83 7.39
CA PHE A 152 -11.40 10.28 7.28
C PHE A 152 -12.08 10.84 6.02
N LEU A 153 -11.94 10.18 4.88
CA LEU A 153 -12.58 10.60 3.62
C LEU A 153 -14.11 10.59 3.71
N ASN A 154 -14.68 9.63 4.43
CA ASN A 154 -16.13 9.62 4.67
C ASN A 154 -16.58 10.83 5.52
N ILE A 155 -15.85 11.13 6.58
CA ILE A 155 -16.13 12.28 7.44
C ILE A 155 -15.98 13.60 6.64
N GLU A 156 -14.90 13.73 5.88
CA GLU A 156 -14.66 14.91 5.04
C GLU A 156 -15.75 15.10 3.99
N ALA A 157 -16.27 14.03 3.43
CA ALA A 157 -17.35 14.05 2.45
C ALA A 157 -18.77 14.16 3.07
N GLY A 158 -18.88 14.11 4.39
CA GLY A 158 -20.16 14.11 5.09
C GLY A 158 -20.97 12.85 4.86
N VAL A 159 -20.33 11.72 4.63
CA VAL A 159 -20.96 10.41 4.41
C VAL A 159 -20.80 9.56 5.67
N ASP A 160 -21.93 9.07 6.20
CA ASP A 160 -21.93 8.23 7.39
C ASP A 160 -21.39 6.84 7.07
N GLU A 161 -20.56 6.32 7.97
CA GLU A 161 -20.13 4.93 7.91
C GLU A 161 -21.31 4.01 8.32
N VAL A 162 -21.37 2.85 7.70
CA VAL A 162 -22.40 1.84 8.00
C VAL A 162 -21.79 0.78 8.89
N ALA A 163 -22.36 0.60 10.09
CA ALA A 163 -21.92 -0.43 11.02
C ALA A 163 -22.33 -1.83 10.52
N VAL A 164 -21.54 -2.84 10.86
CA VAL A 164 -21.85 -4.25 10.59
C VAL A 164 -23.01 -4.73 11.46
#